data_c95cdb08cbccc7883eed4f5d673a2277
#
_entry.id   c95cdb08cbccc7883eed4f5d673a2277
#
_cell.length_a   1.000
_cell.length_b   1.000
_cell.length_c   1.000
_cell.angle_alpha   90.00
_cell.angle_beta   90.00
_cell.angle_gamma   90.00
#
_symmetry.space_group_name_H-M   'P 1'
#
loop_
_entity.id
_entity.type
_entity.pdbx_description
1 polymer ?
#
loop_
_entity_poly.entity_id
_entity_poly.type
_entity_poly.pdbx_seq_one_letter_code
_entity_poly.pdbx_strand_id
1 'polypeptide(L)'
;MASNPRPVFKHPRVQQVIDGEPKRITAVELTNAVTPDDGYTKMQWNGLPVLVRRMIPFDAVPLFIDEVLRYCVAQGGTAPEFPEYMDYGFRSCVIGFYTNVDLPDDFGERYMIVYGTDLYDIVCGKINHDQLVALKEAIETYIKK
;
A
#
# COMPACT_ATOMS: atom_id res chain seq x y z
N MET A 1 22.27 -5.32 6.50
CA MET A 1 22.25 -5.12 6.14
C MET A 1 22.76 -5.21 6.19
N ALA A 2 22.76 -5.44 5.78
CA ALA A 2 22.93 -5.45 5.58
C ALA A 2 23.31 -5.41 5.16
N SER A 3 23.43 -5.58 4.92
CA SER A 3 23.78 -5.38 4.41
C SER A 3 24.22 -5.10 3.67
N ASN A 4 24.34 -5.47 3.32
CA ASN A 4 24.77 -5.09 2.20
C ASN A 4 24.39 -3.84 1.62
N PRO A 5 24.19 -2.98 2.21
CA PRO A 5 23.59 -1.83 1.74
C PRO A 5 24.39 -0.86 0.99
N ARG A 6 25.59 -1.18 0.66
CA ARG A 6 26.28 -0.26 -0.10
C ARG A 6 26.82 -0.79 -1.32
N PRO A 7 26.08 -1.65 -2.03
CA PRO A 7 26.58 -2.16 -3.27
C PRO A 7 26.83 -1.09 -4.28
N VAL A 8 26.09 -0.02 -4.22
CA VAL A 8 26.25 1.04 -5.21
C VAL A 8 27.64 1.63 -5.19
N PHE A 9 28.15 1.94 -4.00
CA PHE A 9 29.45 2.55 -3.93
C PHE A 9 30.58 1.58 -4.03
N LYS A 10 30.29 0.30 -3.94
CA LYS A 10 31.33 -0.69 -4.18
C LYS A 10 31.41 -1.10 -5.63
N HIS A 11 30.48 -0.65 -6.44
CA HIS A 11 30.48 -0.98 -7.85
C HIS A 11 31.57 -0.19 -8.55
N PRO A 12 32.51 -0.87 -9.21
CA PRO A 12 33.65 -0.16 -9.79
C PRO A 12 33.27 0.89 -10.81
N ARG A 13 32.17 0.65 -11.53
CA ARG A 13 31.77 1.56 -12.57
C ARG A 13 31.36 2.92 -12.01
N VAL A 14 30.71 2.90 -10.84
CA VAL A 14 30.30 4.15 -10.20
C VAL A 14 31.53 4.94 -9.79
N GLN A 15 32.52 4.26 -9.21
CA GLN A 15 33.72 4.94 -8.77
C GLN A 15 34.54 5.49 -9.92
N GLN A 16 34.49 4.84 -11.09
CA GLN A 16 35.21 5.34 -12.23
C GLN A 16 34.63 6.62 -12.78
N VAL A 17 33.31 6.75 -12.71
CA VAL A 17 32.63 7.90 -13.26
C VAL A 17 32.83 9.13 -12.39
N ILE A 18 32.96 8.95 -11.11
CA ILE A 18 33.04 10.05 -10.17
C ILE A 18 34.52 10.33 -9.85
N ASP A 19 34.97 11.52 -10.19
CA ASP A 19 36.34 11.91 -9.92
C ASP A 19 36.45 12.19 -8.44
N GLY A 20 37.21 11.36 -7.75
CA GLY A 20 37.31 11.43 -6.32
C GLY A 20 36.16 10.74 -5.64
N GLU A 21 36.32 10.55 -4.35
CA GLU A 21 35.31 9.86 -3.55
C GLU A 21 34.17 10.80 -3.24
N PRO A 22 32.95 10.50 -3.63
CA PRO A 22 31.84 11.38 -3.29
C PRO A 22 31.58 11.32 -1.79
N LYS A 23 31.12 12.43 -1.27
CA LYS A 23 30.74 12.47 0.13
C LYS A 23 29.54 11.56 0.34
N ARG A 24 29.62 10.69 1.34
CA ARG A 24 28.55 9.77 1.62
C ARG A 24 27.45 10.44 2.43
N ILE A 25 26.24 10.08 2.12
CA ILE A 25 25.08 10.50 2.89
C ILE A 25 24.88 9.44 3.97
N THR A 26 24.93 9.86 5.22
CA THR A 26 24.79 8.92 6.34
C THR A 26 23.32 8.60 6.57
N ALA A 27 23.09 7.51 7.30
CA ALA A 27 21.73 7.13 7.67
C ALA A 27 21.04 8.23 8.48
N VAL A 28 21.79 8.90 9.37
CA VAL A 28 21.23 9.98 10.17
C VAL A 28 20.81 11.16 9.29
N GLU A 29 21.68 11.55 8.37
CA GLU A 29 21.36 12.64 7.46
C GLU A 29 20.16 12.32 6.62
N LEU A 30 20.08 11.09 6.13
CA LEU A 30 18.95 10.67 5.31
C LEU A 30 17.65 10.70 6.11
N THR A 31 17.68 10.17 7.31
CA THR A 31 16.51 10.16 8.18
C THR A 31 16.05 11.58 8.49
N ASN A 32 16.99 12.48 8.75
CA ASN A 32 16.64 13.87 9.06
C ASN A 32 16.12 14.63 7.86
N ALA A 33 16.49 14.23 6.66
CA ALA A 33 16.02 14.88 5.45
C ALA A 33 14.59 14.47 5.08
N VAL A 34 14.14 13.32 5.58
CA VAL A 34 12.77 12.88 5.35
C VAL A 34 11.87 13.69 6.27
N THR A 35 11.06 14.53 5.68
CA THR A 35 10.13 15.35 6.44
C THR A 35 9.09 14.45 7.09
N PRO A 36 8.93 14.52 8.40
CA PRO A 36 7.86 13.74 9.02
C PRO A 36 6.54 14.31 8.56
N ASP A 37 5.94 13.59 7.66
CA ASP A 37 4.62 13.88 7.20
C ASP A 37 3.71 13.08 8.09
N ASP A 38 2.61 13.63 8.54
CA ASP A 38 1.61 12.83 9.23
C ASP A 38 1.07 11.79 8.27
N GLY A 39 1.46 11.90 7.02
CA GLY A 39 1.16 10.93 6.01
C GLY A 39 -0.23 11.03 5.44
N TYR A 40 -1.00 12.02 5.84
CA TYR A 40 -2.39 12.11 5.43
C TYR A 40 -2.63 13.28 4.50
N THR A 41 -3.37 13.02 3.43
CA THR A 41 -3.99 14.04 2.60
C THR A 41 -5.42 14.20 3.08
N LYS A 42 -5.81 15.44 3.35
CA LYS A 42 -7.17 15.73 3.81
C LYS A 42 -8.04 16.05 2.61
N MET A 43 -9.24 15.49 2.61
CA MET A 43 -10.20 15.77 1.54
C MET A 43 -11.61 15.73 2.09
N GLN A 44 -12.54 16.32 1.33
CA GLN A 44 -13.95 16.23 1.61
C GLN A 44 -14.60 15.31 0.60
N TRP A 45 -15.32 14.34 1.07
CA TRP A 45 -16.07 13.43 0.20
C TRP A 45 -17.53 13.44 0.63
N ASN A 46 -18.38 14.00 -0.20
CA ASN A 46 -19.80 14.16 0.11
C ASN A 46 -20.01 14.80 1.47
N GLY A 47 -19.21 15.83 1.78
CA GLY A 47 -19.30 16.54 3.03
C GLY A 47 -18.61 15.89 4.22
N LEU A 48 -18.01 14.73 4.03
CA LEU A 48 -17.32 14.03 5.11
C LEU A 48 -15.81 14.28 5.02
N PRO A 49 -15.15 14.51 6.16
CA PRO A 49 -13.71 14.73 6.16
C PRO A 49 -12.98 13.39 6.10
N VAL A 50 -12.39 13.10 4.96
CA VAL A 50 -11.65 11.86 4.76
C VAL A 50 -10.16 12.16 4.77
N LEU A 51 -9.42 11.37 5.54
CA LEU A 51 -7.97 11.44 5.59
C LEU A 51 -7.42 10.23 4.84
N VAL A 52 -6.52 10.47 3.88
CA VAL A 52 -5.93 9.39 3.09
C VAL A 52 -4.43 9.43 3.31
N ARG A 53 -3.87 8.33 3.82
CA ARG A 53 -2.41 8.23 3.94
C ARG A 53 -1.84 7.72 2.63
N ARG A 54 -0.65 8.21 2.29
CA ARG A 54 -0.04 7.86 1.04
C ARG A 54 0.52 6.46 1.03
N MET A 55 1.00 5.98 2.17
CA MET A 55 1.56 4.65 2.32
C MET A 55 1.17 4.07 3.67
N ILE A 56 0.98 2.77 3.72
CA ILE A 56 0.86 2.09 5.00
C ILE A 56 2.25 1.68 5.47
N PRO A 57 2.49 1.61 6.79
CA PRO A 57 3.79 1.20 7.29
C PRO A 57 4.06 -0.27 6.97
N PHE A 58 5.34 -0.63 6.97
CA PHE A 58 5.75 -1.97 6.56
C PHE A 58 5.09 -3.06 7.39
N ASP A 59 4.94 -2.84 8.69
CA ASP A 59 4.33 -3.85 9.55
C ASP A 59 2.82 -3.99 9.34
N ALA A 60 2.19 -3.07 8.65
CA ALA A 60 0.78 -3.21 8.27
C ALA A 60 0.59 -4.02 7.00
N VAL A 61 1.67 -4.20 6.21
CA VAL A 61 1.57 -4.92 4.94
C VAL A 61 1.09 -6.36 5.10
N PRO A 62 1.66 -7.17 6.01
CA PRO A 62 1.14 -8.53 6.20
C PRO A 62 -0.30 -8.54 6.65
N LEU A 63 -0.70 -7.57 7.47
CA LEU A 63 -2.09 -7.50 7.95
C LEU A 63 -3.05 -7.21 6.81
N PHE A 64 -2.63 -6.34 5.91
CA PHE A 64 -3.42 -6.03 4.72
C PHE A 64 -3.63 -7.29 3.87
N ILE A 65 -2.55 -8.00 3.59
CA ILE A 65 -2.60 -9.20 2.78
C ILE A 65 -3.49 -10.27 3.43
N ASP A 66 -3.31 -10.48 4.73
CA ASP A 66 -4.14 -11.44 5.47
C ASP A 66 -5.60 -11.09 5.38
N GLU A 67 -5.93 -9.81 5.53
CA GLU A 67 -7.32 -9.40 5.54
C GLU A 67 -7.96 -9.62 4.17
N VAL A 68 -7.25 -9.31 3.08
CA VAL A 68 -7.77 -9.56 1.75
C VAL A 68 -8.03 -11.04 1.52
N LEU A 69 -7.09 -11.89 1.95
CA LEU A 69 -7.25 -13.32 1.79
C LEU A 69 -8.44 -13.86 2.59
N ARG A 70 -8.73 -13.26 3.73
CA ARG A 70 -9.91 -13.65 4.51
C ARG A 70 -11.21 -13.42 3.78
N TYR A 71 -11.31 -12.36 2.99
CA TYR A 71 -12.51 -12.13 2.21
C TYR A 71 -12.80 -13.29 1.27
N CYS A 72 -11.77 -13.85 0.67
CA CYS A 72 -11.93 -14.98 -0.23
C CYS A 72 -12.43 -16.22 0.50
N VAL A 73 -11.86 -16.51 1.66
CA VAL A 73 -12.22 -17.70 2.44
C VAL A 73 -13.60 -17.54 3.07
N ALA A 74 -13.88 -16.37 3.59
CA ALA A 74 -15.14 -16.12 4.30
C ALA A 74 -16.36 -16.27 3.39
N GLN A 75 -16.17 -16.13 2.08
CA GLN A 75 -17.26 -16.30 1.14
C GLN A 75 -17.45 -17.75 0.68
N GLY A 76 -16.77 -18.67 1.34
CA GLY A 76 -17.05 -20.08 1.14
C GLY A 76 -16.34 -20.73 -0.03
N GLY A 77 -15.33 -20.08 -0.58
CA GLY A 77 -14.61 -20.65 -1.69
C GLY A 77 -13.12 -20.46 -1.55
N THR A 78 -12.36 -20.93 -2.52
CA THR A 78 -10.95 -20.63 -2.58
C THR A 78 -10.75 -19.38 -3.44
N ALA A 79 -9.72 -18.63 -3.14
CA ALA A 79 -9.46 -17.39 -3.86
C ALA A 79 -9.39 -17.58 -5.38
N PRO A 80 -8.74 -18.62 -5.90
CA PRO A 80 -8.69 -18.79 -7.35
C PRO A 80 -10.05 -19.02 -8.00
N GLU A 81 -11.00 -19.55 -7.24
CA GLU A 81 -12.33 -19.81 -7.77
C GLU A 81 -13.24 -18.59 -7.74
N PHE A 82 -12.90 -17.60 -6.93
CA PHE A 82 -13.73 -16.43 -6.73
C PHE A 82 -12.92 -15.16 -6.80
N PRO A 83 -12.34 -14.84 -7.97
CA PRO A 83 -11.50 -13.65 -8.10
C PRO A 83 -12.24 -12.35 -7.80
N GLU A 84 -13.56 -12.32 -7.96
CA GLU A 84 -14.32 -11.13 -7.61
C GLU A 84 -14.30 -10.88 -6.10
N TYR A 85 -14.19 -11.91 -5.29
CA TYR A 85 -14.06 -11.72 -3.84
C TYR A 85 -12.70 -11.16 -3.48
N MET A 86 -11.67 -11.51 -4.24
CA MET A 86 -10.35 -10.93 -4.06
C MET A 86 -10.39 -9.44 -4.35
N ASP A 87 -11.02 -9.05 -5.46
CA ASP A 87 -11.11 -7.63 -5.80
C ASP A 87 -11.92 -6.86 -4.77
N TYR A 88 -13.05 -7.43 -4.36
CA TYR A 88 -13.88 -6.81 -3.32
C TYR A 88 -13.10 -6.62 -2.02
N GLY A 89 -12.36 -7.65 -1.62
CA GLY A 89 -11.54 -7.58 -0.42
C GLY A 89 -10.41 -6.59 -0.56
N PHE A 90 -9.76 -6.56 -1.73
CA PHE A 90 -8.67 -5.62 -1.97
C PHE A 90 -9.16 -4.18 -1.87
N ARG A 91 -10.25 -3.86 -2.56
CA ARG A 91 -10.80 -2.50 -2.53
C ARG A 91 -11.24 -2.09 -1.13
N SER A 92 -11.90 -3.02 -0.41
CA SER A 92 -12.33 -2.75 0.96
C SER A 92 -11.14 -2.47 1.86
N CYS A 93 -10.06 -3.25 1.71
CA CYS A 93 -8.87 -3.07 2.53
C CYS A 93 -8.11 -1.81 2.17
N VAL A 94 -8.10 -1.41 0.89
CA VAL A 94 -7.50 -0.14 0.51
C VAL A 94 -8.18 1.00 1.26
N ILE A 95 -9.49 1.02 1.24
CA ILE A 95 -10.23 2.07 1.95
C ILE A 95 -9.96 1.97 3.45
N GLY A 96 -10.04 0.78 4.02
CA GLY A 96 -9.88 0.62 5.46
C GLY A 96 -8.49 0.91 6.00
N PHE A 97 -7.45 0.50 5.27
CA PHE A 97 -6.07 0.67 5.74
C PHE A 97 -5.48 2.03 5.41
N TYR A 98 -5.93 2.64 4.33
CA TYR A 98 -5.35 3.90 3.88
C TYR A 98 -6.15 5.13 4.30
N THR A 99 -7.34 4.95 4.87
CA THR A 99 -8.19 6.09 5.24
C THR A 99 -8.74 5.92 6.65
N ASN A 100 -9.40 6.98 7.11
CA ASN A 100 -10.13 6.94 8.38
C ASN A 100 -11.58 6.48 8.21
N VAL A 101 -11.91 5.87 7.08
CA VAL A 101 -13.27 5.39 6.82
C VAL A 101 -13.46 4.00 7.40
N ASP A 102 -14.53 3.83 8.16
CA ASP A 102 -14.97 2.51 8.61
C ASP A 102 -16.11 2.07 7.71
N LEU A 103 -15.84 1.07 6.89
CA LEU A 103 -16.87 0.56 5.99
C LEU A 103 -17.90 -0.24 6.79
N PRO A 104 -19.17 -0.26 6.36
CA PRO A 104 -20.17 -1.06 7.04
C PRO A 104 -19.84 -2.55 6.95
N ASP A 105 -20.26 -3.29 7.96
CA ASP A 105 -20.04 -4.74 7.99
C ASP A 105 -20.96 -5.48 7.03
N ASP A 106 -22.13 -4.92 6.76
CA ASP A 106 -23.07 -5.56 5.84
C ASP A 106 -22.49 -5.62 4.43
N PHE A 107 -22.48 -6.80 3.84
CA PHE A 107 -21.89 -7.02 2.54
C PHE A 107 -22.48 -6.10 1.47
N GLY A 108 -23.80 -6.00 1.42
CA GLY A 108 -24.46 -5.22 0.39
C GLY A 108 -24.21 -3.73 0.53
N GLU A 109 -24.23 -3.22 1.77
CA GLU A 109 -23.96 -1.81 2.00
C GLU A 109 -22.52 -1.46 1.65
N ARG A 110 -21.59 -2.32 2.04
CA ARG A 110 -20.18 -2.14 1.72
C ARG A 110 -19.95 -2.19 0.21
N TYR A 111 -20.60 -3.14 -0.44
CA TYR A 111 -20.49 -3.29 -1.89
C TYR A 111 -20.93 -2.01 -2.60
N MET A 112 -22.04 -1.44 -2.15
CA MET A 112 -22.54 -0.20 -2.78
C MET A 112 -21.59 0.96 -2.61
N ILE A 113 -20.89 1.03 -1.49
CA ILE A 113 -19.92 2.10 -1.29
C ILE A 113 -18.67 1.85 -2.12
N VAL A 114 -18.17 0.62 -2.10
CA VAL A 114 -16.90 0.29 -2.76
C VAL A 114 -17.02 0.34 -4.28
N TYR A 115 -18.13 -0.13 -4.83
CA TYR A 115 -18.31 -0.20 -6.27
C TYR A 115 -19.32 0.81 -6.81
N GLY A 116 -20.23 1.26 -5.98
CA GLY A 116 -21.29 2.16 -6.41
C GLY A 116 -20.96 3.63 -6.32
N THR A 117 -19.81 3.97 -5.74
CA THR A 117 -19.39 5.37 -5.59
C THR A 117 -17.98 5.53 -6.13
N ASP A 118 -17.52 6.78 -6.18
CA ASP A 118 -16.16 7.10 -6.64
C ASP A 118 -15.14 7.12 -5.51
N LEU A 119 -15.53 6.72 -4.31
CA LEU A 119 -14.62 6.81 -3.16
C LEU A 119 -13.32 6.04 -3.37
N TYR A 120 -13.42 4.80 -3.82
CA TYR A 120 -12.23 3.97 -4.04
C TYR A 120 -11.28 4.62 -5.04
N ASP A 121 -11.81 5.10 -6.16
CA ASP A 121 -10.99 5.71 -7.19
C ASP A 121 -10.30 6.97 -6.71
N ILE A 122 -11.03 7.79 -5.95
CA ILE A 122 -10.45 9.01 -5.41
C ILE A 122 -9.35 8.68 -4.40
N VAL A 123 -9.59 7.71 -3.54
CA VAL A 123 -8.59 7.28 -2.55
C VAL A 123 -7.34 6.76 -3.27
N CYS A 124 -7.51 5.92 -4.27
CA CYS A 124 -6.38 5.36 -5.01
C CYS A 124 -5.52 6.45 -5.65
N GLY A 125 -6.14 7.55 -6.08
CA GLY A 125 -5.42 8.66 -6.68
C GLY A 125 -4.48 9.37 -5.71
N LYS A 126 -4.62 9.13 -4.41
CA LYS A 126 -3.81 9.78 -3.38
C LYS A 126 -2.80 8.85 -2.74
N ILE A 127 -2.80 7.59 -3.11
CA ILE A 127 -1.93 6.56 -2.54
C ILE A 127 -0.71 6.38 -3.45
N ASN A 128 0.40 5.98 -2.86
CA ASN A 128 1.59 5.61 -3.61
C ASN A 128 1.27 4.43 -4.53
N HIS A 129 1.37 4.66 -5.83
CA HIS A 129 1.00 3.66 -6.82
C HIS A 129 1.84 2.39 -6.71
N ASP A 130 3.14 2.55 -6.47
CA ASP A 130 4.02 1.39 -6.40
C ASP A 130 3.67 0.47 -5.24
N GLN A 131 3.26 1.05 -4.11
CA GLN A 131 2.84 0.23 -2.99
C GLN A 131 1.56 -0.54 -3.31
N LEU A 132 0.60 0.10 -3.97
CA LEU A 132 -0.63 -0.60 -4.36
C LEU A 132 -0.34 -1.75 -5.30
N VAL A 133 0.51 -1.53 -6.29
CA VAL A 133 0.89 -2.58 -7.23
C VAL A 133 1.58 -3.73 -6.51
N ALA A 134 2.51 -3.41 -5.61
CA ALA A 134 3.22 -4.45 -4.87
C ALA A 134 2.29 -5.28 -4.00
N LEU A 135 1.32 -4.65 -3.35
CA LEU A 135 0.33 -5.36 -2.54
C LEU A 135 -0.51 -6.29 -3.40
N LYS A 136 -0.97 -5.81 -4.53
CA LYS A 136 -1.78 -6.62 -5.42
C LYS A 136 -1.02 -7.82 -5.95
N GLU A 137 0.23 -7.60 -6.35
CA GLU A 137 1.07 -8.69 -6.85
C GLU A 137 1.37 -9.71 -5.77
N ALA A 138 1.60 -9.26 -4.54
CA ALA A 138 1.85 -10.17 -3.43
C ALA A 138 0.64 -11.06 -3.17
N ILE A 139 -0.55 -10.49 -3.19
CA ILE A 139 -1.77 -11.25 -2.98
C ILE A 139 -1.98 -12.25 -4.10
N GLU A 140 -1.79 -11.83 -5.33
CA GLU A 140 -1.93 -12.72 -6.48
C GLU A 140 -0.95 -13.88 -6.43
N THR A 141 0.25 -13.62 -5.95
CA THR A 141 1.24 -14.66 -5.78
C THR A 141 0.80 -15.70 -4.74
N TYR A 142 0.24 -15.25 -3.62
CA TYR A 142 -0.29 -16.16 -2.61
C TYR A 142 -1.39 -17.04 -3.18
N ILE A 143 -2.27 -16.46 -3.95
CA ILE A 143 -3.42 -17.18 -4.50
C ILE A 143 -2.99 -18.25 -5.47
N LYS A 144 -1.96 -17.97 -6.26
CA LYS A 144 -1.50 -18.92 -7.28
C LYS A 144 -0.72 -20.10 -6.74
N LYS A 145 -0.37 -20.05 -5.46
CA LYS A 145 0.25 -21.19 -4.84
C LYS A 145 -0.81 -22.21 -4.44
#